data_3790779d9a198afae4189e0f5e4f71c2
#
_entry.id   3790779d9a198afae4189e0f5e4f71c2
#
_cell.length_a   1.000
_cell.length_b   1.000
_cell.length_c   1.000
_cell.angle_alpha   90.00
_cell.angle_beta   90.00
_cell.angle_gamma   90.00
#
_symmetry.space_group_name_H-M   'P 1'
#
loop_
_entity.id
_entity.type
_entity.pdbx_description
1 polymer ?
#
loop_
_entity_poly.entity_id
_entity_poly.type
_entity_poly.pdbx_seq_one_letter_code
_entity_poly.pdbx_strand_id
1 'polypeptide(L)'
;MSRQLTVYADTSAMATLLLGQPRAPELLEWLNSSGARLVSSDLLERERRRVGFVKDLPQAEVSAILDGVTLFALDRAVFTGAGLLPMPYLRSLDALHLQAALMLSADALLTYDRRLADAAQAVGLRTLAPGED
;
A
#
# COMPACT_ATOMS: atom_id res chain seq x y z
N MET A 1 -17.63 -19.25 8.43
CA MET A 1 -16.25 -19.01 7.98
C MET A 1 -16.04 -17.52 7.81
N SER A 2 -14.94 -17.02 8.32
CA SER A 2 -14.61 -15.62 8.11
C SER A 2 -14.06 -15.42 6.69
N ARG A 3 -14.44 -14.31 6.09
CA ARG A 3 -13.95 -13.92 4.78
C ARG A 3 -12.51 -13.44 4.90
N GLN A 4 -11.67 -13.83 3.96
CA GLN A 4 -10.32 -13.31 3.88
C GLN A 4 -10.38 -11.81 3.54
N LEU A 5 -9.70 -10.99 4.34
CA LEU A 5 -9.61 -9.55 4.07
C LEU A 5 -8.72 -9.30 2.87
N THR A 6 -9.13 -8.38 2.02
CA THR A 6 -8.30 -7.83 0.95
C THR A 6 -7.76 -6.49 1.42
N VAL A 7 -6.45 -6.37 1.52
CA VAL A 7 -5.79 -5.19 2.08
C VAL A 7 -4.85 -4.61 1.03
N TYR A 8 -5.05 -3.34 0.69
CA TYR A 8 -4.19 -2.64 -0.25
C TYR A 8 -3.00 -2.04 0.50
N ALA A 9 -1.79 -2.37 0.06
CA ALA A 9 -0.56 -1.84 0.65
C ALA A 9 -0.03 -0.70 -0.21
N ASP A 10 0.26 0.43 0.42
CA ASP A 10 0.93 1.54 -0.25
C ASP A 10 2.45 1.42 -0.16
N THR A 11 3.13 2.42 -0.69
CA THR A 11 4.59 2.48 -0.71
C THR A 11 5.18 2.48 0.69
N SER A 12 4.58 3.20 1.64
CA SER A 12 5.12 3.32 3.01
C SER A 12 5.10 1.99 3.75
N ALA A 13 4.05 1.19 3.54
CA ALA A 13 3.93 -0.12 4.17
C ALA A 13 5.03 -1.06 3.69
N MET A 14 5.24 -1.12 2.39
CA MET A 14 6.25 -2.00 1.83
C MET A 14 7.67 -1.50 2.11
N ALA A 15 7.87 -0.18 2.20
CA ALA A 15 9.14 0.40 2.60
C ALA A 15 9.53 -0.02 4.02
N THR A 16 8.56 -0.14 4.90
CA THR A 16 8.79 -0.57 6.28
C THR A 16 9.46 -1.94 6.33
N LEU A 17 9.00 -2.87 5.49
CA LEU A 17 9.62 -4.21 5.41
C LEU A 17 10.96 -4.16 4.70
N LEU A 18 11.02 -3.52 3.53
CA LEU A 18 12.21 -3.53 2.67
C LEU A 18 13.41 -2.86 3.34
N LEU A 19 13.17 -1.76 4.05
CA LEU A 19 14.22 -0.96 4.66
C LEU A 19 14.43 -1.27 6.15
N GLY A 20 13.73 -2.25 6.70
CA GLY A 20 13.85 -2.62 8.11
C GLY A 20 13.54 -1.50 9.07
N GLN A 21 12.52 -0.70 8.76
CA GLN A 21 12.12 0.42 9.59
C GLN A 21 11.52 -0.04 10.93
N PRO A 22 11.39 0.86 11.93
CA PRO A 22 11.03 0.46 13.31
C PRO A 22 9.75 -0.35 13.45
N ARG A 23 8.78 -0.20 12.57
CA ARG A 23 7.51 -0.96 12.64
C ARG A 23 7.56 -2.30 11.91
N ALA A 24 8.70 -2.68 11.33
CA ALA A 24 8.80 -3.91 10.56
C ALA A 24 8.41 -5.18 11.34
N PRO A 25 8.84 -5.37 12.60
CA PRO A 25 8.44 -6.56 13.35
C PRO A 25 6.92 -6.69 13.54
N GLU A 26 6.24 -5.60 13.90
CA GLU A 26 4.80 -5.60 14.11
C GLU A 26 4.05 -5.82 12.80
N LEU A 27 4.52 -5.22 11.71
CA LEU A 27 3.93 -5.42 10.40
C LEU A 27 4.07 -6.86 9.95
N LEU A 28 5.26 -7.44 10.10
CA LEU A 28 5.51 -8.83 9.71
C LEU A 28 4.63 -9.79 10.51
N GLU A 29 4.52 -9.58 11.83
CA GLU A 29 3.65 -10.38 12.68
C GLU A 29 2.20 -10.29 12.22
N TRP A 30 1.72 -9.09 11.93
CA TRP A 30 0.36 -8.90 11.45
C TRP A 30 0.13 -9.63 10.12
N LEU A 31 1.06 -9.51 9.17
CA LEU A 31 0.96 -10.20 7.88
C LEU A 31 0.90 -11.71 8.06
N ASN A 32 1.70 -12.26 8.97
CA ASN A 32 1.75 -13.70 9.22
C ASN A 32 0.49 -14.21 9.94
N SER A 33 -0.12 -13.41 10.79
CA SER A 33 -1.23 -13.85 11.65
C SER A 33 -2.60 -13.51 11.07
N SER A 34 -2.73 -12.47 10.26
CA SER A 34 -4.03 -11.99 9.81
C SER A 34 -4.66 -12.84 8.72
N GLY A 35 -3.86 -13.54 7.94
CA GLY A 35 -4.34 -14.26 6.77
C GLY A 35 -4.88 -13.36 5.66
N ALA A 36 -4.63 -12.05 5.73
CA ALA A 36 -5.13 -11.10 4.74
C ALA A 36 -4.47 -11.33 3.37
N ARG A 37 -5.27 -11.11 2.31
CA ARG A 37 -4.75 -11.05 0.95
C ARG A 37 -4.19 -9.65 0.72
N LEU A 38 -2.91 -9.57 0.46
CA LEU A 38 -2.25 -8.30 0.23
C LEU A 38 -2.27 -7.98 -1.27
N VAL A 39 -2.80 -6.82 -1.60
CA VAL A 39 -2.87 -6.34 -2.98
C VAL A 39 -2.24 -4.97 -3.08
N SER A 40 -1.84 -4.59 -4.28
CA SER A 40 -1.42 -3.23 -4.59
C SER A 40 -1.51 -3.02 -6.10
N SER A 41 -0.88 -1.97 -6.61
CA SER A 41 -0.85 -1.67 -8.03
C SER A 41 0.58 -1.75 -8.56
N ASP A 42 0.73 -1.72 -9.89
CA ASP A 42 2.03 -1.67 -10.55
C ASP A 42 2.87 -0.46 -10.11
N LEU A 43 2.22 0.58 -9.60
CA LEU A 43 2.90 1.74 -9.04
C LEU A 43 3.82 1.34 -7.89
N LEU A 44 3.36 0.41 -7.03
CA LEU A 44 4.19 -0.09 -5.93
C LEU A 44 5.47 -0.72 -6.44
N GLU A 45 5.38 -1.56 -7.47
CA GLU A 45 6.57 -2.22 -8.03
C GLU A 45 7.58 -1.20 -8.53
N ARG A 46 7.11 -0.23 -9.31
CA ARG A 46 7.98 0.83 -9.85
C ARG A 46 8.66 1.59 -8.72
N GLU A 47 7.92 2.01 -7.72
CA GLU A 47 8.45 2.76 -6.61
C GLU A 47 9.48 1.96 -5.81
N ARG A 48 9.19 0.69 -5.52
CA ARG A 48 10.09 -0.14 -4.72
C ARG A 48 11.36 -0.52 -5.48
N ARG A 49 11.25 -0.82 -6.77
CA ARG A 49 12.44 -1.10 -7.57
C ARG A 49 13.33 0.14 -7.71
N ARG A 50 12.71 1.32 -7.84
CA ARG A 50 13.46 2.57 -7.92
C ARG A 50 14.19 2.87 -6.61
N VAL A 51 13.53 2.67 -5.48
CA VAL A 51 14.16 2.84 -4.16
C VAL A 51 15.29 1.82 -3.97
N GLY A 52 15.07 0.57 -4.35
CA GLY A 52 16.10 -0.46 -4.30
C GLY A 52 17.34 -0.05 -5.08
N PHE A 53 17.14 0.46 -6.29
CA PHE A 53 18.26 0.95 -7.13
C PHE A 53 18.99 2.10 -6.44
N VAL A 54 18.26 3.12 -5.96
CA VAL A 54 18.85 4.31 -5.34
C VAL A 54 19.59 3.95 -4.04
N LYS A 55 19.06 3.02 -3.25
CA LYS A 55 19.64 2.59 -1.97
C LYS A 55 20.65 1.45 -2.14
N ASP A 56 20.93 1.04 -3.36
CA ASP A 56 21.84 -0.06 -3.69
C ASP A 56 21.44 -1.39 -3.03
N LEU A 57 20.13 -1.65 -2.98
CA LEU A 57 19.58 -2.91 -2.48
C LEU A 57 19.49 -3.93 -3.61
N PRO A 58 19.76 -5.22 -3.34
CA PRO A 58 19.60 -6.25 -4.36
C PRO A 58 18.16 -6.32 -4.87
N GLN A 59 17.98 -6.33 -6.19
CA GLN A 59 16.65 -6.44 -6.78
C GLN A 59 15.97 -7.76 -6.43
N ALA A 60 16.74 -8.79 -6.10
CA ALA A 60 16.18 -10.06 -5.62
C ALA A 60 15.42 -9.89 -4.30
N GLU A 61 15.91 -9.03 -3.41
CA GLU A 61 15.20 -8.74 -2.15
C GLU A 61 13.91 -7.99 -2.39
N VAL A 62 13.92 -7.02 -3.32
CA VAL A 62 12.72 -6.29 -3.72
C VAL A 62 11.69 -7.26 -4.29
N SER A 63 12.12 -8.15 -5.18
CA SER A 63 11.24 -9.15 -5.78
C SER A 63 10.65 -10.10 -4.74
N ALA A 64 11.43 -10.50 -3.76
CA ALA A 64 10.95 -11.40 -2.70
C ALA A 64 9.81 -10.77 -1.90
N ILE A 65 9.90 -9.48 -1.61
CA ILE A 65 8.84 -8.77 -0.91
C ILE A 65 7.61 -8.61 -1.82
N LEU A 66 7.82 -8.23 -3.09
CA LEU A 66 6.71 -8.05 -4.04
C LEU A 66 5.98 -9.35 -4.36
N ASP A 67 6.65 -10.51 -4.26
CA ASP A 67 6.02 -11.80 -4.52
C ASP A 67 4.87 -12.09 -3.55
N GLY A 68 4.88 -11.48 -2.37
CA GLY A 68 3.78 -11.63 -1.40
C GLY A 68 2.58 -10.74 -1.68
N VAL A 69 2.62 -9.93 -2.73
CA VAL A 69 1.60 -8.93 -3.06
C VAL A 69 1.03 -9.22 -4.44
N THR A 70 -0.30 -9.26 -4.55
CA THR A 70 -0.94 -9.32 -5.87
C THR A 70 -0.98 -7.92 -6.46
N LEU A 71 -0.35 -7.72 -7.62
CA LEU A 71 -0.27 -6.42 -8.25
C LEU A 71 -1.29 -6.30 -9.38
N PHE A 72 -2.01 -5.18 -9.40
CA PHE A 72 -3.00 -4.87 -10.43
C PHE A 72 -2.52 -3.71 -11.29
N ALA A 73 -2.79 -3.79 -12.59
CA ALA A 73 -2.43 -2.72 -13.52
C ALA A 73 -3.28 -1.47 -13.24
N LEU A 74 -2.65 -0.31 -13.35
CA LEU A 74 -3.36 0.97 -13.29
C LEU A 74 -3.95 1.25 -14.67
N ASP A 75 -5.27 1.35 -14.72
CA ASP A 75 -5.95 1.70 -15.96
C ASP A 75 -6.34 3.20 -15.97
N ARG A 76 -6.91 3.63 -17.10
CA ARG A 76 -7.29 5.03 -17.28
C ARG A 76 -8.29 5.50 -16.23
N ALA A 77 -9.22 4.63 -15.81
CA ALA A 77 -10.23 5.00 -14.82
C ALA A 77 -9.62 5.34 -13.47
N VAL A 78 -8.52 4.67 -13.09
CA VAL A 78 -7.81 5.00 -11.85
C VAL A 78 -7.23 6.41 -11.92
N PHE A 79 -6.60 6.76 -13.04
CA PHE A 79 -6.03 8.10 -13.20
C PHE A 79 -7.12 9.18 -13.18
N THR A 80 -8.22 8.96 -13.89
CA THR A 80 -9.34 9.91 -13.89
C THR A 80 -9.90 10.08 -12.48
N GLY A 81 -10.19 8.98 -11.78
CA GLY A 81 -10.75 9.02 -10.44
C GLY A 81 -9.80 9.66 -9.43
N ALA A 82 -8.50 9.37 -9.54
CA ALA A 82 -7.50 9.98 -8.66
C ALA A 82 -7.47 11.50 -8.80
N GLY A 83 -7.62 12.00 -10.04
CA GLY A 83 -7.67 13.43 -10.30
C GLY A 83 -8.91 14.12 -9.75
N LEU A 84 -9.95 13.36 -9.43
CA LEU A 84 -11.22 13.89 -8.93
C LEU A 84 -11.39 13.71 -7.42
N LEU A 85 -10.42 13.12 -6.72
CA LEU A 85 -10.50 12.98 -5.28
C LEU A 85 -10.55 14.37 -4.60
N PRO A 86 -11.48 14.57 -3.64
CA PRO A 86 -11.73 15.90 -3.10
C PRO A 86 -10.78 16.32 -1.97
N MET A 87 -9.55 15.81 -1.97
CA MET A 87 -8.55 16.13 -0.96
C MET A 87 -7.35 16.83 -1.62
N PRO A 88 -7.36 18.18 -1.68
CA PRO A 88 -6.30 18.92 -2.38
C PRO A 88 -4.90 18.77 -1.77
N TYR A 89 -4.82 18.34 -0.50
CA TYR A 89 -3.54 18.12 0.17
C TYR A 89 -2.87 16.80 -0.25
N LEU A 90 -3.57 15.94 -0.99
CA LEU A 90 -3.08 14.62 -1.33
C LEU A 90 -2.16 14.70 -2.55
N ARG A 91 -0.98 14.08 -2.44
CA ARG A 91 -0.01 14.06 -3.54
C ARG A 91 -0.48 13.12 -4.64
N SER A 92 0.07 13.33 -5.84
CA SER A 92 -0.35 12.56 -7.03
C SER A 92 -0.22 11.04 -6.85
N LEU A 93 0.92 10.56 -6.32
CA LEU A 93 1.11 9.12 -6.13
C LEU A 93 0.18 8.57 -5.06
N ASP A 94 -0.04 9.32 -3.98
CA ASP A 94 -0.94 8.92 -2.91
C ASP A 94 -2.39 8.88 -3.42
N ALA A 95 -2.77 9.83 -4.26
CA ALA A 95 -4.10 9.83 -4.88
C ALA A 95 -4.30 8.60 -5.76
N LEU A 96 -3.28 8.18 -6.51
CA LEU A 96 -3.34 6.98 -7.32
C LEU A 96 -3.49 5.73 -6.45
N HIS A 97 -2.74 5.63 -5.35
CA HIS A 97 -2.88 4.50 -4.42
C HIS A 97 -4.26 4.46 -3.80
N LEU A 98 -4.78 5.59 -3.34
CA LEU A 98 -6.10 5.64 -2.73
C LEU A 98 -7.19 5.24 -3.73
N GLN A 99 -7.13 5.81 -4.93
CA GLN A 99 -8.13 5.50 -5.95
C GLN A 99 -8.05 4.02 -6.36
N ALA A 100 -6.85 3.47 -6.51
CA ALA A 100 -6.69 2.05 -6.82
C ALA A 100 -7.29 1.18 -5.72
N ALA A 101 -7.06 1.50 -4.46
CA ALA A 101 -7.64 0.76 -3.33
C ALA A 101 -9.17 0.78 -3.38
N LEU A 102 -9.75 1.93 -3.67
CA LEU A 102 -11.21 2.07 -3.78
C LEU A 102 -11.77 1.25 -4.93
N MET A 103 -11.12 1.29 -6.09
CA MET A 103 -11.60 0.56 -7.27
C MET A 103 -11.41 -0.95 -7.17
N LEU A 104 -10.42 -1.40 -6.40
CA LEU A 104 -10.23 -2.82 -6.11
C LEU A 104 -11.16 -3.31 -5.00
N SER A 105 -11.98 -2.43 -4.45
CA SER A 105 -12.88 -2.72 -3.32
C SER A 105 -12.12 -3.33 -2.14
N ALA A 106 -10.95 -2.77 -1.85
CA ALA A 106 -10.16 -3.22 -0.71
C ALA A 106 -10.93 -3.01 0.58
N ASP A 107 -10.79 -3.94 1.51
CA ASP A 107 -11.40 -3.82 2.84
C ASP A 107 -10.69 -2.80 3.71
N ALA A 108 -9.39 -2.61 3.48
CA ALA A 108 -8.58 -1.66 4.23
C ALA A 108 -7.37 -1.23 3.42
N LEU A 109 -6.81 -0.09 3.81
CA LEU A 109 -5.55 0.43 3.29
C LEU A 109 -4.48 0.27 4.37
N LEU A 110 -3.40 -0.43 4.04
CA LEU A 110 -2.25 -0.62 4.91
C LEU A 110 -1.24 0.48 4.58
N THR A 111 -1.08 1.43 5.49
CA THR A 111 -0.22 2.59 5.26
C THR A 111 0.33 3.14 6.57
N TYR A 112 1.55 3.65 6.52
CA TYR A 112 2.15 4.41 7.61
C TYR A 112 2.21 5.90 7.30
N ASP A 113 1.69 6.32 6.14
CA ASP A 113 1.60 7.73 5.76
C ASP A 113 0.32 8.33 6.34
N ARG A 114 0.48 9.26 7.28
CA ARG A 114 -0.66 9.84 7.98
C ARG A 114 -1.60 10.63 7.06
N ARG A 115 -1.05 11.35 6.08
CA ARG A 115 -1.89 12.10 5.13
C ARG A 115 -2.76 11.18 4.29
N LEU A 116 -2.17 10.09 3.82
CA LEU A 116 -2.92 9.11 3.04
C LEU A 116 -3.96 8.41 3.92
N ALA A 117 -3.61 8.06 5.15
CA ALA A 117 -4.56 7.47 6.09
C ALA A 117 -5.75 8.40 6.35
N ASP A 118 -5.49 9.68 6.58
CA ASP A 118 -6.55 10.67 6.81
C ASP A 118 -7.47 10.78 5.59
N ALA A 119 -6.89 10.81 4.39
CA ALA A 119 -7.66 10.87 3.15
C ALA A 119 -8.52 9.63 2.96
N ALA A 120 -7.97 8.45 3.25
CA ALA A 120 -8.70 7.19 3.15
C ALA A 120 -9.90 7.17 4.10
N GLN A 121 -9.69 7.59 5.33
CA GLN A 121 -10.77 7.65 6.32
C GLN A 121 -11.85 8.64 5.91
N ALA A 122 -11.46 9.76 5.30
CA ALA A 122 -12.41 10.78 4.83
C ALA A 122 -13.36 10.23 3.74
N VAL A 123 -12.95 9.22 2.99
CA VAL A 123 -13.80 8.58 1.98
C VAL A 123 -14.34 7.22 2.44
N GLY A 124 -14.24 6.92 3.75
CA GLY A 124 -14.86 5.75 4.35
C GLY A 124 -14.03 4.46 4.24
N LEU A 125 -12.76 4.54 3.86
CA LEU A 125 -11.90 3.37 3.78
C LEU A 125 -11.15 3.17 5.11
N ARG A 126 -11.24 1.98 5.67
CA ARG A 126 -10.53 1.61 6.89
C ARG A 126 -9.01 1.63 6.64
N THR A 127 -8.25 2.05 7.64
CA THR A 127 -6.79 2.05 7.56
C THR A 127 -6.18 1.15 8.62
N LEU A 128 -5.01 0.59 8.30
CA LEU A 128 -4.24 -0.29 9.18
C LEU A 128 -2.80 0.17 9.19
N ALA A 129 -2.22 0.24 10.39
CA ALA A 129 -0.81 0.59 10.58
C ALA A 129 -0.26 -0.19 11.78
N PRO A 130 0.02 -1.51 11.62
CA PRO A 130 0.49 -2.35 12.73
C PRO A 130 1.69 -1.75 13.44
N GLY A 131 1.60 -1.66 14.77
CA GLY A 131 2.63 -1.04 15.59
C GLY A 131 2.42 0.43 15.87
N GLU A 132 1.50 1.08 15.18
CA GLU A 132 1.10 2.47 15.46
C GLU A 132 -0.16 2.46 16.34
N ASP A 133 -0.19 3.36 17.29
CA ASP A 133 -1.36 3.51 18.17
C ASP A 133 -2.41 4.44 17.58
#